data_6a70079108d480a59cb0635c46413ded
#
_entry.id   6a70079108d480a59cb0635c46413ded
#
_cell.length_a   1.000
_cell.length_b   1.000
_cell.length_c   1.000
_cell.angle_alpha   90.00
_cell.angle_beta   90.00
_cell.angle_gamma   90.00
#
_symmetry.space_group_name_H-M   'P 1'
#
loop_
_entity.id
_entity.type
_entity.pdbx_description
1 polymer ?
#
loop_
_entity_poly.entity_id
_entity_poly.type
_entity_poly.pdbx_seq_one_letter_code
_entity_poly.pdbx_strand_id
1 'polypeptide(L)'
;EEKALTYSAITMDMLESLGMDIKQVAAEVIDFIRKNILSKGRNIKPFLIGQNIGFDIGFMQQLMEYGGQMKEFAKLMRGETDFYGHFQPLYIDTIVLGQLALSHLDGMSSYKLEIMAEKFGIELDDAHDADADVTATTNVAMVCSQRMRNASGIDDGSMVMTKTEKSRVHFKI
;
A
#
# COMPACT_ATOMS: atom_id res chain seq x y z
N GLU A 1 -10.60 18.06 15.00
CA GLU A 1 -9.21 18.52 14.79
C GLU A 1 -8.37 18.30 16.05
N GLU A 2 -8.76 18.76 17.24
CA GLU A 2 -8.00 18.52 18.50
C GLU A 2 -7.74 17.04 18.81
N LYS A 3 -8.70 16.15 18.52
CA LYS A 3 -8.54 14.71 18.77
C LYS A 3 -7.46 14.05 17.91
N ALA A 4 -7.22 14.53 16.69
CA ALA A 4 -6.18 13.96 15.83
C ALA A 4 -4.78 14.24 16.38
N LEU A 5 -4.57 15.40 16.98
CA LEU A 5 -3.29 15.79 17.58
C LEU A 5 -2.96 15.00 18.86
N THR A 6 -3.98 14.43 19.54
CA THR A 6 -3.74 13.60 20.75
C THR A 6 -3.09 12.26 20.46
N TYR A 7 -3.17 11.78 19.20
CA TYR A 7 -2.57 10.52 18.75
C TYR A 7 -1.18 10.70 18.11
N SER A 8 -0.79 11.94 17.83
CA SER A 8 0.52 12.28 17.29
C SER A 8 1.31 13.08 18.33
N ALA A 9 2.61 12.91 18.37
CA ALA A 9 3.50 13.75 19.19
C ALA A 9 3.62 15.18 18.63
N ILE A 10 2.82 15.57 17.63
CA ILE A 10 2.86 16.87 16.94
C ILE A 10 1.98 17.87 17.69
N THR A 11 2.56 19.00 18.08
CA THR A 11 1.84 20.11 18.70
C THR A 11 1.53 21.22 17.70
N MET A 12 0.58 22.10 18.03
CA MET A 12 0.29 23.27 17.20
C MET A 12 1.52 24.19 17.04
N ASP A 13 2.28 24.41 18.10
CA ASP A 13 3.51 25.20 18.07
C ASP A 13 4.56 24.60 17.09
N MET A 14 4.64 23.26 17.04
CA MET A 14 5.50 22.58 16.06
C MET A 14 5.01 22.79 14.63
N LEU A 15 3.70 22.73 14.41
CA LEU A 15 3.12 22.96 13.07
C LEU A 15 3.35 24.42 12.62
N GLU A 16 3.21 25.39 13.52
CA GLU A 16 3.44 26.79 13.20
C GLU A 16 4.93 27.12 12.98
N SER A 17 5.83 26.47 13.72
CA SER A 17 7.28 26.78 13.67
C SER A 17 8.05 25.94 12.64
N LEU A 18 7.65 24.70 12.42
CA LEU A 18 8.34 23.72 11.57
C LEU A 18 7.51 23.26 10.35
N GLY A 19 6.22 23.61 10.31
CA GLY A 19 5.35 23.24 9.22
C GLY A 19 5.79 23.83 7.89
N MET A 20 5.68 23.05 6.83
CA MET A 20 5.98 23.47 5.47
C MET A 20 4.72 23.80 4.69
N ASP A 21 4.84 24.66 3.70
CA ASP A 21 3.74 24.95 2.77
C ASP A 21 3.32 23.67 2.03
N ILE A 22 2.01 23.45 1.90
CA ILE A 22 1.44 22.24 1.29
C ILE A 22 1.92 22.00 -0.15
N LYS A 23 2.17 23.06 -0.91
CA LYS A 23 2.68 22.96 -2.29
C LYS A 23 4.12 22.48 -2.30
N GLN A 24 4.91 22.95 -1.33
CA GLN A 24 6.28 22.49 -1.16
C GLN A 24 6.30 21.01 -0.79
N VAL A 25 5.51 20.58 0.21
CA VAL A 25 5.42 19.16 0.63
C VAL A 25 5.01 18.28 -0.55
N ALA A 26 3.97 18.68 -1.30
CA ALA A 26 3.52 17.91 -2.45
C ALA A 26 4.60 17.80 -3.54
N ALA A 27 5.37 18.88 -3.78
CA ALA A 27 6.47 18.86 -4.73
C ALA A 27 7.61 17.93 -4.27
N GLU A 28 7.95 17.96 -2.98
CA GLU A 28 8.98 17.07 -2.41
C GLU A 28 8.57 15.58 -2.49
N VAL A 29 7.31 15.26 -2.25
CA VAL A 29 6.79 13.90 -2.44
C VAL A 29 6.91 13.45 -3.90
N ILE A 30 6.58 14.30 -4.86
CA ILE A 30 6.75 14.01 -6.28
C ILE A 30 8.21 13.76 -6.63
N ASP A 31 9.11 14.58 -6.13
CA ASP A 31 10.55 14.41 -6.36
C ASP A 31 11.11 13.16 -5.69
N PHE A 32 10.63 12.82 -4.50
CA PHE A 32 10.97 11.57 -3.83
C PHE A 32 10.54 10.36 -4.68
N ILE A 33 9.31 10.34 -5.19
CA ILE A 33 8.83 9.27 -6.07
C ILE A 33 9.72 9.16 -7.31
N ARG A 34 10.02 10.27 -7.99
CA ARG A 34 10.87 10.30 -9.19
C ARG A 34 12.28 9.73 -8.94
N LYS A 35 12.88 10.09 -7.81
CA LYS A 35 14.23 9.64 -7.44
C LYS A 35 14.28 8.15 -7.16
N ASN A 36 13.20 7.58 -6.63
CA ASN A 36 13.13 6.19 -6.17
C ASN A 36 12.51 5.21 -7.19
N ILE A 37 12.02 5.68 -8.34
CA ILE A 37 11.58 4.78 -9.41
C ILE A 37 12.78 4.05 -10.01
N LEU A 38 12.85 2.72 -9.79
CA LEU A 38 13.96 1.88 -10.23
C LEU A 38 13.93 1.56 -11.74
N SER A 39 12.79 1.69 -12.39
CA SER A 39 12.56 1.25 -13.78
C SER A 39 12.89 2.35 -14.80
N LYS A 40 14.13 2.81 -14.85
CA LYS A 40 14.57 3.73 -15.90
C LYS A 40 14.46 3.05 -17.27
N GLY A 41 13.62 3.59 -18.16
CA GLY A 41 13.48 3.15 -19.55
C GLY A 41 12.40 2.11 -19.81
N ARG A 42 11.65 1.64 -18.84
CA ARG A 42 10.45 0.82 -19.01
C ARG A 42 9.23 1.59 -18.54
N ASN A 43 8.11 1.40 -19.23
CA ASN A 43 6.83 2.06 -18.90
C ASN A 43 6.17 1.36 -17.68
N ILE A 44 6.97 1.02 -16.66
CA ILE A 44 6.52 0.38 -15.42
C ILE A 44 6.38 1.48 -14.39
N LYS A 45 5.15 1.75 -14.01
CA LYS A 45 4.84 2.72 -12.95
C LYS A 45 4.72 1.99 -11.62
N PRO A 46 5.24 2.54 -10.52
CA PRO A 46 5.04 1.99 -9.17
C PRO A 46 3.57 2.05 -8.77
N PHE A 47 3.20 1.18 -7.86
CA PHE A 47 1.93 1.20 -7.15
C PHE A 47 2.20 1.24 -5.64
N LEU A 48 1.16 1.52 -4.86
CA LEU A 48 1.27 1.67 -3.41
C LEU A 48 1.05 0.32 -2.72
N ILE A 49 1.77 0.08 -1.63
CA ILE A 49 1.51 -1.03 -0.71
C ILE A 49 1.46 -0.45 0.70
N GLY A 50 0.48 -0.85 1.49
CA GLY A 50 0.36 -0.39 2.88
C GLY A 50 -0.66 -1.21 3.66
N GLN A 51 -0.67 -0.99 4.96
CA GLN A 51 -1.62 -1.57 5.89
C GLN A 51 -2.84 -0.65 6.02
N ASN A 52 -4.04 -1.13 5.71
CA ASN A 52 -5.24 -0.30 5.66
C ASN A 52 -5.07 0.98 4.81
N ILE A 53 -4.33 0.83 3.75
CA ILE A 53 -3.77 1.92 2.94
C ILE A 53 -4.82 2.82 2.29
N GLY A 54 -6.07 2.39 2.21
CA GLY A 54 -7.15 3.21 1.67
C GLY A 54 -7.29 4.55 2.39
N PHE A 55 -6.98 4.58 3.69
CA PHE A 55 -6.97 5.80 4.50
C PHE A 55 -5.85 6.76 4.05
N ASP A 56 -4.64 6.25 3.89
CA ASP A 56 -3.46 7.04 3.48
C ASP A 56 -3.60 7.56 2.05
N ILE A 57 -4.23 6.78 1.17
CA ILE A 57 -4.51 7.20 -0.21
C ILE A 57 -5.41 8.44 -0.23
N GLY A 58 -6.42 8.50 0.63
CA GLY A 58 -7.28 9.67 0.73
C GLY A 58 -6.51 10.94 1.09
N PHE A 59 -5.61 10.86 2.05
CA PHE A 59 -4.73 11.98 2.40
C PHE A 59 -3.71 12.32 1.31
N MET A 60 -3.13 11.31 0.67
CA MET A 60 -2.23 11.53 -0.45
C MET A 60 -2.92 12.26 -1.62
N GLN A 61 -4.14 11.85 -1.94
CA GLN A 61 -4.93 12.53 -2.97
C GLN A 61 -5.23 13.98 -2.61
N GLN A 62 -5.63 14.25 -1.37
CA GLN A 62 -5.84 15.62 -0.89
C GLN A 62 -4.56 16.47 -0.96
N LEU A 63 -3.43 15.90 -0.51
CA LEU A 63 -2.13 16.57 -0.58
C LEU A 63 -1.78 16.94 -2.03
N MET A 64 -1.93 16.00 -2.97
CA MET A 64 -1.62 16.22 -4.38
C MET A 64 -2.57 17.22 -5.02
N GLU A 65 -3.83 17.24 -4.63
CA GLU A 65 -4.82 18.17 -5.14
C GLU A 65 -4.58 19.60 -4.63
N TYR A 66 -4.45 19.78 -3.33
CA TYR A 66 -4.19 21.08 -2.72
C TYR A 66 -2.79 21.64 -3.08
N GLY A 67 -1.81 20.74 -3.20
CA GLY A 67 -0.46 21.09 -3.65
C GLY A 67 -0.33 21.31 -5.16
N GLY A 68 -1.40 21.06 -5.95
CA GLY A 68 -1.40 21.25 -7.40
C GLY A 68 -0.53 20.24 -8.17
N GLN A 69 -0.23 19.08 -7.57
CA GLN A 69 0.65 18.05 -8.12
C GLN A 69 -0.09 16.81 -8.65
N MET A 70 -1.41 16.77 -8.63
CA MET A 70 -2.20 15.59 -9.03
C MET A 70 -1.85 15.08 -10.44
N LYS A 71 -1.63 15.97 -11.41
CA LYS A 71 -1.26 15.58 -12.77
C LYS A 71 0.10 14.88 -12.85
N GLU A 72 1.08 15.36 -12.09
CA GLU A 72 2.41 14.74 -12.03
C GLU A 72 2.35 13.41 -11.28
N PHE A 73 1.60 13.34 -10.19
CA PHE A 73 1.34 12.10 -9.47
C PHE A 73 0.73 11.02 -10.36
N ALA A 74 -0.31 11.35 -11.13
CA ALA A 74 -0.95 10.42 -12.09
C ALA A 74 -0.01 9.96 -13.22
N LYS A 75 0.95 10.79 -13.62
CA LYS A 75 1.98 10.39 -14.60
C LYS A 75 2.97 9.38 -14.03
N LEU A 76 3.35 9.55 -12.76
CA LEU A 76 4.36 8.73 -12.11
C LEU A 76 3.82 7.40 -11.59
N MET A 77 2.63 7.42 -11.00
CA MET A 77 2.04 6.25 -10.35
C MET A 77 1.19 5.42 -11.29
N ARG A 78 1.11 4.13 -11.00
CA ARG A 78 0.14 3.24 -11.63
C ARG A 78 -1.25 3.48 -11.03
N GLY A 79 -2.25 3.56 -11.87
CA GLY A 79 -3.63 3.80 -11.45
C GLY A 79 -4.51 4.09 -12.64
N GLU A 80 -5.76 4.40 -12.36
CA GLU A 80 -6.79 4.68 -13.34
C GLU A 80 -7.47 6.02 -13.03
N THR A 81 -8.07 6.64 -14.03
CA THR A 81 -8.90 7.82 -13.82
C THR A 81 -10.36 7.36 -13.80
N ASP A 82 -11.06 7.71 -12.74
CA ASP A 82 -12.47 7.37 -12.61
C ASP A 82 -13.36 8.18 -13.60
N PHE A 83 -14.65 7.86 -13.59
CA PHE A 83 -15.63 8.53 -14.47
C PHE A 83 -15.70 10.05 -14.26
N TYR A 84 -15.37 10.53 -13.07
CA TYR A 84 -15.38 11.96 -12.72
C TYR A 84 -14.08 12.68 -13.00
N GLY A 85 -13.07 11.97 -13.53
CA GLY A 85 -11.75 12.53 -13.84
C GLY A 85 -10.77 12.52 -12.66
N HIS A 86 -11.10 11.88 -11.53
CA HIS A 86 -10.20 11.76 -10.39
C HIS A 86 -9.26 10.56 -10.57
N PHE A 87 -7.97 10.77 -10.36
CA PHE A 87 -6.99 9.71 -10.43
C PHE A 87 -7.06 8.83 -9.18
N GLN A 88 -7.22 7.54 -9.41
CA GLN A 88 -7.21 6.50 -8.38
C GLN A 88 -5.90 5.70 -8.51
N PRO A 89 -4.94 5.85 -7.60
CA PRO A 89 -3.71 5.08 -7.63
C PRO A 89 -4.00 3.61 -7.36
N LEU A 90 -3.33 2.72 -8.09
CA LEU A 90 -3.37 1.29 -7.81
C LEU A 90 -2.64 1.02 -6.49
N TYR A 91 -3.22 0.17 -5.65
CA TYR A 91 -2.63 -0.22 -4.38
C TYR A 91 -2.87 -1.69 -4.03
N ILE A 92 -2.07 -2.18 -3.12
CA ILE A 92 -2.24 -3.48 -2.47
C ILE A 92 -2.30 -3.25 -0.97
N ASP A 93 -3.38 -3.69 -0.35
CA ASP A 93 -3.53 -3.66 1.10
C ASP A 93 -2.92 -4.93 1.70
N THR A 94 -2.04 -4.79 2.68
CA THR A 94 -1.42 -5.93 3.37
C THR A 94 -2.41 -6.74 4.18
N ILE A 95 -3.57 -6.19 4.56
CA ILE A 95 -4.69 -6.96 5.13
C ILE A 95 -5.14 -8.03 4.14
N VAL A 96 -5.35 -7.65 2.88
CA VAL A 96 -5.78 -8.59 1.82
C VAL A 96 -4.69 -9.60 1.51
N LEU A 97 -3.42 -9.16 1.44
CA LEU A 97 -2.29 -10.08 1.28
C LEU A 97 -2.20 -11.09 2.43
N GLY A 98 -2.36 -10.62 3.66
CA GLY A 98 -2.37 -11.47 4.85
C GLY A 98 -3.50 -12.50 4.81
N GLN A 99 -4.70 -12.09 4.43
CA GLN A 99 -5.83 -12.99 4.26
C GLN A 99 -5.53 -14.10 3.25
N LEU A 100 -4.95 -13.76 2.10
CA LEU A 100 -4.58 -14.73 1.08
C LEU A 100 -3.45 -15.66 1.53
N ALA A 101 -2.41 -15.11 2.15
CA ALA A 101 -1.21 -15.86 2.52
C ALA A 101 -1.36 -16.71 3.78
N LEU A 102 -2.31 -16.37 4.67
CA LEU A 102 -2.45 -16.96 6.01
C LEU A 102 -3.81 -17.63 6.23
N SER A 103 -4.73 -17.62 5.27
CA SER A 103 -6.09 -18.17 5.41
C SER A 103 -6.14 -19.64 5.80
N HIS A 104 -5.05 -20.38 5.56
CA HIS A 104 -4.91 -21.79 5.89
C HIS A 104 -4.35 -22.04 7.30
N LEU A 105 -3.97 -20.99 8.03
CA LEU A 105 -3.41 -21.10 9.37
C LEU A 105 -4.52 -21.01 10.42
N ASP A 106 -4.58 -21.99 11.30
CA ASP A 106 -5.47 -21.95 12.45
C ASP A 106 -5.04 -20.84 13.43
N GLY A 107 -6.03 -20.21 14.06
CA GLY A 107 -5.81 -19.24 15.11
C GLY A 107 -5.52 -17.79 14.66
N MET A 108 -5.72 -17.48 13.39
CA MET A 108 -5.70 -16.08 12.93
C MET A 108 -6.99 -15.37 13.33
N SER A 109 -6.93 -14.57 14.38
CA SER A 109 -8.06 -13.79 14.90
C SER A 109 -8.23 -12.44 14.19
N SER A 110 -7.18 -11.91 13.59
CA SER A 110 -7.13 -10.59 12.94
C SER A 110 -5.96 -10.48 11.97
N TYR A 111 -6.07 -9.57 11.03
CA TYR A 111 -5.02 -9.21 10.07
C TYR A 111 -4.48 -7.78 10.32
N LYS A 112 -4.54 -7.32 11.57
CA LYS A 112 -3.85 -6.10 11.97
C LYS A 112 -2.35 -6.29 11.87
N LEU A 113 -1.62 -5.17 11.68
CA LEU A 113 -0.18 -5.19 11.46
C LEU A 113 0.55 -5.92 12.60
N GLU A 114 0.19 -5.61 13.85
CA GLU A 114 0.82 -6.18 15.05
C GLU A 114 0.64 -7.72 15.08
N ILE A 115 -0.56 -8.21 14.76
CA ILE A 115 -0.86 -9.65 14.78
C ILE A 115 -0.10 -10.37 13.66
N MET A 116 -0.03 -9.77 12.47
CA MET A 116 0.72 -10.36 11.36
C MET A 116 2.22 -10.32 11.62
N ALA A 117 2.74 -9.22 12.15
CA ALA A 117 4.15 -9.07 12.49
C ALA A 117 4.56 -10.12 13.55
N GLU A 118 3.80 -10.25 14.64
CA GLU A 118 4.02 -11.29 15.66
C GLU A 118 4.03 -12.69 15.04
N LYS A 119 3.05 -13.01 14.18
CA LYS A 119 2.94 -14.31 13.54
C LYS A 119 4.11 -14.65 12.62
N PHE A 120 4.75 -13.63 12.07
CA PHE A 120 5.93 -13.76 11.20
C PHE A 120 7.27 -13.61 11.94
N GLY A 121 7.24 -13.30 13.24
CA GLY A 121 8.45 -13.01 14.02
C GLY A 121 9.13 -11.71 13.61
N ILE A 122 8.34 -10.74 13.14
CA ILE A 122 8.80 -9.39 12.80
C ILE A 122 8.70 -8.55 14.08
N GLU A 123 9.81 -8.00 14.51
CA GLU A 123 9.83 -7.07 15.64
C GLU A 123 9.15 -5.75 15.24
N LEU A 124 8.26 -5.27 16.09
CA LEU A 124 7.62 -3.96 16.01
C LEU A 124 8.20 -3.14 17.17
N ASP A 125 9.23 -2.36 16.85
CA ASP A 125 9.76 -1.37 17.78
C ASP A 125 8.85 -0.12 17.69
N ASP A 126 8.37 0.38 18.84
CA ASP A 126 7.51 1.56 18.96
C ASP A 126 6.29 1.57 18.03
N ALA A 127 5.28 0.74 18.34
CA ALA A 127 3.98 0.77 17.68
C ALA A 127 3.42 2.21 17.65
N HIS A 128 3.09 2.71 16.46
CA HIS A 128 2.64 4.07 16.11
C HIS A 128 3.75 5.07 15.74
N ASP A 129 5.01 4.63 15.61
CA ASP A 129 5.98 5.39 14.84
C ASP A 129 5.84 5.05 13.34
N ALA A 130 5.68 6.08 12.51
CA ALA A 130 5.42 5.91 11.08
C ALA A 130 6.53 5.13 10.35
N ASP A 131 7.79 5.31 10.73
CA ASP A 131 8.92 4.61 10.11
C ASP A 131 8.95 3.13 10.50
N ALA A 132 8.65 2.82 11.78
CA ALA A 132 8.52 1.45 12.26
C ALA A 132 7.35 0.72 11.58
N ASP A 133 6.19 1.37 11.48
CA ASP A 133 5.00 0.82 10.81
C ASP A 133 5.24 0.56 9.32
N VAL A 134 5.92 1.46 8.61
CA VAL A 134 6.29 1.28 7.19
C VAL A 134 7.25 0.11 7.03
N THR A 135 8.25 -0.02 7.92
CA THR A 135 9.22 -1.12 7.90
C THR A 135 8.53 -2.46 8.14
N ALA A 136 7.69 -2.56 9.17
CA ALA A 136 6.92 -3.76 9.49
C ALA A 136 5.96 -4.14 8.35
N THR A 137 5.24 -3.15 7.78
CA THR A 137 4.34 -3.34 6.64
C THR A 137 5.09 -3.88 5.42
N THR A 138 6.28 -3.37 5.13
CA THR A 138 7.13 -3.84 4.05
C THR A 138 7.54 -5.29 4.27
N ASN A 139 7.99 -5.64 5.47
CA ASN A 139 8.38 -7.00 5.83
C ASN A 139 7.20 -7.96 5.75
N VAL A 140 6.02 -7.58 6.25
CA VAL A 140 4.79 -8.37 6.12
C VAL A 140 4.45 -8.62 4.65
N ALA A 141 4.47 -7.58 3.80
CA ALA A 141 4.21 -7.73 2.37
C ALA A 141 5.20 -8.69 1.69
N MET A 142 6.49 -8.60 2.03
CA MET A 142 7.52 -9.51 1.52
C MET A 142 7.28 -10.96 1.93
N VAL A 143 6.99 -11.22 3.21
CA VAL A 143 6.73 -12.57 3.72
C VAL A 143 5.47 -13.15 3.09
N CYS A 144 4.37 -12.39 3.00
CA CYS A 144 3.15 -12.81 2.31
C CYS A 144 3.43 -13.18 0.85
N SER A 145 4.17 -12.34 0.13
CA SER A 145 4.56 -12.58 -1.26
C SER A 145 5.40 -13.85 -1.43
N GLN A 146 6.36 -14.09 -0.53
CA GLN A 146 7.18 -15.31 -0.55
C GLN A 146 6.33 -16.55 -0.28
N ARG A 147 5.44 -16.50 0.73
CA ARG A 147 4.55 -17.63 1.04
C ARG A 147 3.64 -18.00 -0.12
N MET A 148 3.04 -17.02 -0.78
CA MET A 148 2.21 -17.27 -1.96
C MET A 148 2.98 -17.91 -3.11
N ARG A 149 4.24 -17.53 -3.33
CA ARG A 149 5.12 -18.15 -4.33
C ARG A 149 5.52 -19.57 -3.95
N ASN A 150 5.88 -19.78 -2.69
CA ASN A 150 6.32 -21.10 -2.21
C ASN A 150 5.16 -22.11 -2.10
N ALA A 151 3.94 -21.64 -1.78
CA ALA A 151 2.76 -22.48 -1.69
C ALA A 151 2.38 -23.13 -3.03
N SER A 152 2.81 -22.56 -4.16
CA SER A 152 2.60 -23.15 -5.48
C SER A 152 3.52 -24.34 -5.78
N GLY A 153 4.55 -24.57 -4.98
CA GLY A 153 5.55 -25.64 -5.20
C GLY A 153 6.36 -25.46 -6.48
N ILE A 154 6.33 -24.29 -7.08
CA ILE A 154 6.90 -24.00 -8.39
C ILE A 154 8.01 -22.97 -8.22
N ASP A 155 9.24 -23.46 -8.17
CA ASP A 155 10.45 -22.63 -8.09
C ASP A 155 10.82 -21.99 -9.43
N ASP A 156 10.26 -22.48 -10.54
CA ASP A 156 10.62 -22.07 -11.90
C ASP A 156 9.63 -21.10 -12.57
N GLY A 157 8.62 -20.62 -11.83
CA GLY A 157 7.60 -19.72 -12.35
C GLY A 157 6.59 -20.37 -13.29
N SER A 158 6.63 -21.69 -13.45
CA SER A 158 5.60 -22.41 -14.20
C SER A 158 4.33 -22.55 -13.37
N MET A 159 3.21 -22.10 -13.89
CA MET A 159 1.90 -22.23 -13.26
C MET A 159 1.22 -23.50 -13.76
N VAL A 160 1.05 -24.48 -12.89
CA VAL A 160 0.19 -25.63 -13.19
C VAL A 160 -1.26 -25.22 -13.01
N MET A 161 -1.90 -24.86 -14.11
CA MET A 161 -3.36 -24.69 -14.12
C MET A 161 -4.01 -26.06 -14.29
N THR A 162 -4.68 -26.54 -13.26
CA THR A 162 -5.62 -27.66 -13.41
C THR A 162 -6.75 -27.19 -14.34
N LYS A 163 -6.76 -27.69 -15.57
CA LYS A 163 -7.93 -27.56 -16.46
C LYS A 163 -9.06 -28.38 -15.84
N THR A 164 -9.93 -27.73 -15.08
CA THR A 164 -11.26 -28.27 -14.87
C THR A 164 -12.03 -28.08 -16.17
N GLU A 165 -12.41 -29.18 -16.82
CA GLU A 165 -13.40 -29.13 -17.89
C GLU A 165 -14.73 -28.66 -17.29
N LYS A 166 -14.94 -27.35 -17.26
CA LYS A 166 -16.26 -26.79 -16.98
C LYS A 166 -17.05 -26.83 -18.25
N SER A 167 -18.11 -27.64 -18.27
CA SER A 167 -19.18 -27.44 -19.25
C SER A 167 -19.60 -25.97 -19.21
N ARG A 168 -19.48 -25.29 -20.34
CA ARG A 168 -19.95 -23.91 -20.48
C ARG A 168 -21.46 -23.89 -20.29
N VAL A 169 -21.92 -23.39 -19.15
CA VAL A 169 -23.34 -23.09 -18.96
C VAL A 169 -23.62 -21.83 -19.76
N HIS A 170 -24.23 -21.99 -20.92
CA HIS A 170 -24.75 -20.86 -21.67
C HIS A 170 -26.04 -20.40 -21.00
N PHE A 171 -26.04 -19.23 -20.39
CA PHE A 171 -27.28 -18.55 -20.05
C PHE A 171 -27.98 -18.18 -21.36
N LYS A 172 -29.10 -18.83 -21.64
CA LYS A 172 -30.05 -18.33 -22.64
C LYS A 172 -30.84 -17.22 -21.96
N ILE A 173 -30.75 -16.01 -22.50
CA ILE A 173 -31.63 -14.89 -22.18
C ILE A 173 -32.97 -15.13 -22.85
#